data_ed5d88a3e84b4c47a5dcc49ed0d24c25
#
_entry.id   ed5d88a3e84b4c47a5dcc49ed0d24c25
#
_cell.length_a   1.000
_cell.length_b   1.000
_cell.length_c   1.000
_cell.angle_alpha   90.00
_cell.angle_beta   90.00
_cell.angle_gamma   90.00
#
_symmetry.space_group_name_H-M   'P 1'
#
loop_
_entity.id
_entity.type
_entity.pdbx_description
1 polymer ?
#
loop_
_entity_poly.entity_id
_entity_poly.type
_entity_poly.pdbx_seq_one_letter_code
_entity_poly.pdbx_strand_id
1 'polypeptide(L)'
;IRRCLVGSEMCIRDSPEAAEIVFRSNIKITVLPLDVTHKALVTKARNDAFRALDTPVGKAVAEMTDFFERFDKEKYGSDGAPLHDPCVIAYLLSPDLFSGRHINVEIETKSELTLGMTVADWWKVTNRAPNAYFVGSVNADGFFSLLTERLARL
;
A
#
# COMPACT_ATOMS: atom_id res chain seq x y z
N ILE A 1 -5.81 -15.16 -14.34
CA ILE A 1 -5.85 -14.89 -12.88
C ILE A 1 -4.52 -14.24 -12.55
N ARG A 2 -4.47 -12.92 -12.59
CA ARG A 2 -3.35 -12.22 -11.98
C ARG A 2 -3.47 -12.48 -10.49
N ARG A 3 -2.39 -13.00 -9.92
CA ARG A 3 -2.24 -13.24 -8.50
C ARG A 3 -2.70 -12.00 -7.74
N CYS A 4 -3.86 -12.07 -7.08
CA CYS A 4 -4.00 -11.35 -5.85
C CYS A 4 -2.83 -11.82 -5.00
N LEU A 5 -1.92 -10.94 -4.64
CA LEU A 5 -0.92 -11.28 -3.65
C LEU A 5 -1.70 -11.73 -2.42
N VAL A 6 -1.53 -13.00 -2.07
CA VAL A 6 -2.17 -13.60 -0.91
C VAL A 6 -1.45 -13.03 0.31
N GLY A 7 -1.85 -11.84 0.68
CA GLY A 7 -1.51 -11.21 1.91
C GLY A 7 -2.76 -10.51 2.39
N SER A 8 -3.49 -11.11 3.31
CA SER A 8 -4.46 -10.32 4.04
C SER A 8 -3.65 -9.35 4.90
N GLU A 9 -3.98 -8.08 4.81
CA GLU A 9 -3.51 -7.09 5.75
C GLU A 9 -3.86 -7.60 7.17
N MET A 10 -2.93 -7.42 8.12
CA MET A 10 -3.00 -8.07 9.43
C MET A 10 -4.31 -7.77 10.16
N CYS A 11 -4.79 -6.53 10.11
CA CYS A 11 -6.03 -6.12 10.76
C CYS A 11 -7.27 -6.75 10.11
N ILE A 12 -7.28 -6.91 8.78
CA ILE A 12 -8.36 -7.60 8.07
C ILE A 12 -8.38 -9.08 8.43
N ARG A 13 -7.20 -9.69 8.55
CA ARG A 13 -7.09 -11.09 8.97
C ARG A 13 -7.56 -11.31 10.40
N ASP A 14 -7.30 -10.36 11.29
CA ASP A 14 -7.69 -10.45 12.69
C ASP A 14 -9.21 -10.30 12.89
N SER A 15 -9.87 -9.51 12.02
CA SER A 15 -11.31 -9.31 12.05
C SER A 15 -11.88 -9.08 10.64
N PRO A 16 -12.02 -10.16 9.84
CA PRO A 16 -12.59 -10.08 8.48
C PRO A 16 -14.01 -9.50 8.48
N GLU A 17 -14.82 -9.84 9.49
CA GLU A 17 -16.18 -9.36 9.63
C GLU A 17 -16.24 -7.83 9.84
N ALA A 18 -15.32 -7.27 10.62
CA ALA A 18 -15.24 -5.82 10.80
C ALA A 18 -14.87 -5.12 9.48
N ALA A 19 -13.96 -5.67 8.71
CA ALA A 19 -13.62 -5.15 7.39
C ALA A 19 -14.81 -5.26 6.42
N GLU A 20 -15.54 -6.38 6.43
CA GLU A 20 -16.75 -6.56 5.62
C GLU A 20 -17.79 -5.47 5.94
N ILE A 21 -18.03 -5.18 7.23
CA ILE A 21 -18.95 -4.13 7.66
C ILE A 21 -18.52 -2.77 7.07
N VAL A 22 -17.24 -2.45 7.11
CA VAL A 22 -16.72 -1.19 6.55
C VAL A 22 -16.97 -1.12 5.05
N PHE A 23 -16.64 -2.17 4.27
CA PHE A 23 -16.84 -2.18 2.83
C PHE A 23 -18.34 -2.15 2.42
N ARG A 24 -19.23 -2.59 3.29
CA ARG A 24 -20.69 -2.55 3.09
C ARG A 24 -21.38 -1.29 3.63
N SER A 25 -20.65 -0.40 4.30
CA SER A 25 -21.23 0.76 5.00
C SER A 25 -21.68 1.92 4.09
N ASN A 26 -21.44 1.84 2.79
CA ASN A 26 -21.70 2.91 1.80
C ASN A 26 -20.91 4.23 2.06
N ILE A 27 -19.91 4.23 2.94
CA ILE A 27 -19.00 5.35 3.06
C ILE A 27 -18.04 5.39 1.86
N LYS A 28 -17.48 6.56 1.58
CA LYS A 28 -16.45 6.70 0.54
C LYS A 28 -15.15 6.02 1.00
N ILE A 29 -14.76 4.95 0.31
CA ILE A 29 -13.55 4.18 0.61
C ILE A 29 -12.55 4.34 -0.52
N THR A 30 -11.28 4.60 -0.17
CA THR A 30 -10.15 4.48 -1.07
C THR A 30 -9.21 3.41 -0.52
N VAL A 31 -8.86 2.44 -1.36
CA VAL A 31 -7.99 1.32 -1.00
C VAL A 31 -6.65 1.48 -1.69
N LEU A 32 -5.56 1.49 -0.92
CA LEU A 32 -4.19 1.38 -1.40
C LEU A 32 -3.67 -0.02 -1.07
N PRO A 33 -3.85 -0.99 -1.98
CA PRO A 33 -3.53 -2.39 -1.70
C PRO A 33 -2.02 -2.66 -1.76
N LEU A 34 -1.61 -3.81 -1.25
CA LEU A 34 -0.22 -4.29 -1.31
C LEU A 34 0.34 -4.32 -2.74
N ASP A 35 -0.51 -4.61 -3.74
CA ASP A 35 -0.14 -4.58 -5.17
C ASP A 35 0.40 -3.23 -5.62
N VAL A 36 0.01 -2.15 -4.95
CA VAL A 36 0.48 -0.79 -5.19
C VAL A 36 1.66 -0.44 -4.31
N THR A 37 1.56 -0.67 -3.01
CA THR A 37 2.59 -0.28 -2.06
C THR A 37 3.90 -1.04 -2.28
N HIS A 38 3.84 -2.29 -2.76
CA HIS A 38 5.01 -3.06 -3.20
C HIS A 38 5.71 -2.51 -4.47
N LYS A 39 5.16 -1.48 -5.11
CA LYS A 39 5.84 -0.72 -6.18
C LYS A 39 6.61 0.50 -5.62
N ALA A 40 6.31 0.91 -4.40
CA ALA A 40 6.97 2.00 -3.70
C ALA A 40 8.11 1.47 -2.82
N LEU A 41 9.14 0.90 -3.46
CA LEU A 41 10.28 0.30 -2.77
C LEU A 41 11.33 1.35 -2.39
N VAL A 42 11.80 1.30 -1.15
CA VAL A 42 12.97 2.05 -0.69
C VAL A 42 14.22 1.32 -1.19
N THR A 43 14.66 1.66 -2.40
CA THR A 43 15.94 1.18 -2.91
C THR A 43 17.10 1.85 -2.18
N LYS A 44 18.31 1.26 -2.29
CA LYS A 44 19.50 1.87 -1.71
C LYS A 44 19.66 3.36 -2.10
N ALA A 45 19.43 3.70 -3.38
CA ALA A 45 19.55 5.07 -3.85
C ALA A 45 18.54 6.03 -3.18
N ARG A 46 17.30 5.57 -2.97
CA ARG A 46 16.24 6.35 -2.27
C ARG A 46 16.57 6.50 -0.79
N ASN A 47 17.10 5.47 -0.16
CA ASN A 47 17.52 5.55 1.25
C ASN A 47 18.75 6.47 1.43
N ASP A 48 19.70 6.43 0.51
CA ASP A 48 20.82 7.35 0.49
C ASP A 48 20.38 8.82 0.32
N ALA A 49 19.30 9.08 -0.45
CA ALA A 49 18.70 10.41 -0.56
C ALA A 49 18.11 10.91 0.78
N PHE A 50 17.51 10.05 1.60
CA PHE A 50 17.07 10.42 2.96
C PHE A 50 18.27 10.78 3.86
N ARG A 51 19.37 10.03 3.80
CA ARG A 51 20.60 10.35 4.55
C ARG A 51 21.22 11.67 4.10
N ALA A 52 21.15 11.96 2.81
CA ALA A 52 21.71 13.18 2.22
C ALA A 52 20.98 14.46 2.66
N LEU A 53 19.81 14.35 3.31
CA LEU A 53 19.13 15.51 3.91
C LEU A 53 19.94 16.13 5.07
N ASP A 54 20.85 15.37 5.65
CA ASP A 54 21.70 15.80 6.78
C ASP A 54 20.93 16.39 7.96
N THR A 55 19.70 15.89 8.18
CA THR A 55 18.83 16.24 9.29
C THR A 55 18.64 15.05 10.23
N PRO A 56 18.33 15.30 11.53
CA PRO A 56 18.01 14.21 12.45
C PRO A 56 16.87 13.31 11.95
N VAL A 57 15.87 13.91 11.29
CA VAL A 57 14.72 13.18 10.74
C VAL A 57 15.13 12.33 9.54
N GLY A 58 15.90 12.88 8.61
CA GLY A 58 16.41 12.14 7.45
C GLY A 58 17.25 10.93 7.87
N LYS A 59 18.12 11.10 8.87
CA LYS A 59 18.92 10.02 9.45
C LYS A 59 18.02 8.94 10.09
N ALA A 60 17.07 9.34 10.94
CA ALA A 60 16.17 8.40 11.60
C ALA A 60 15.34 7.58 10.59
N VAL A 61 14.78 8.24 9.57
CA VAL A 61 14.02 7.56 8.50
C VAL A 61 14.91 6.57 7.76
N ALA A 62 16.14 6.96 7.42
CA ALA A 62 17.07 6.07 6.72
C ALA A 62 17.46 4.85 7.56
N GLU A 63 17.70 5.01 8.86
CA GLU A 63 18.02 3.92 9.77
C GLU A 63 16.83 2.96 9.98
N MET A 64 15.62 3.50 10.07
CA MET A 64 14.39 2.70 10.15
C MET A 64 14.17 1.87 8.88
N THR A 65 14.36 2.47 7.71
CA THR A 65 14.19 1.76 6.44
C THR A 65 15.25 0.69 6.22
N ASP A 66 16.51 0.91 6.63
CA ASP A 66 17.55 -0.14 6.63
C ASP A 66 17.17 -1.34 7.50
N PHE A 67 16.55 -1.07 8.65
CA PHE A 67 16.13 -2.14 9.53
C PHE A 67 15.03 -3.01 8.89
N PHE A 68 14.03 -2.35 8.27
CA PHE A 68 12.92 -3.06 7.60
C PHE A 68 13.39 -3.83 6.36
N GLU A 69 14.33 -3.30 5.58
CA GLU A 69 14.83 -3.93 4.35
C GLU A 69 15.38 -5.35 4.61
N ARG A 70 15.97 -5.61 5.78
CA ARG A 70 16.54 -6.92 6.13
C ARG A 70 15.49 -8.03 6.08
N PHE A 71 14.29 -7.76 6.61
CA PHE A 71 13.20 -8.75 6.65
C PHE A 71 12.60 -9.00 5.26
N ASP A 72 12.46 -7.94 4.46
CA ASP A 72 11.86 -8.05 3.14
C ASP A 72 12.78 -8.72 2.12
N LYS A 73 14.08 -8.49 2.19
CA LYS A 73 15.07 -9.21 1.36
C LYS A 73 15.06 -10.71 1.64
N GLU A 74 15.03 -11.12 2.90
CA GLU A 74 15.00 -12.54 3.27
C GLU A 74 13.69 -13.20 2.82
N LYS A 75 12.56 -12.50 2.91
CA LYS A 75 11.24 -13.08 2.67
C LYS A 75 10.82 -13.01 1.20
N TYR A 76 11.13 -11.94 0.49
CA TYR A 76 10.59 -11.66 -0.85
C TYR A 76 11.66 -11.54 -1.92
N GLY A 77 12.95 -11.47 -1.57
CA GLY A 77 14.03 -11.23 -2.52
C GLY A 77 13.94 -9.88 -3.24
N SER A 78 13.31 -8.87 -2.61
CA SER A 78 13.06 -7.56 -3.21
C SER A 78 14.30 -6.67 -3.14
N ASP A 79 14.44 -5.76 -4.11
CA ASP A 79 15.52 -4.75 -4.15
C ASP A 79 15.31 -3.56 -3.20
N GLY A 80 14.44 -3.70 -2.21
CA GLY A 80 14.12 -2.70 -1.20
C GLY A 80 12.85 -3.02 -0.42
N ALA A 81 12.63 -2.35 0.71
CA ALA A 81 11.44 -2.48 1.51
C ALA A 81 10.29 -1.63 0.96
N PRO A 82 9.04 -2.15 0.89
CA PRO A 82 7.91 -1.35 0.48
C PRO A 82 7.49 -0.38 1.59
N LEU A 83 7.13 0.86 1.21
CA LEU A 83 6.51 1.82 2.12
C LEU A 83 4.99 1.75 1.99
N HIS A 84 4.33 1.17 2.99
CA HIS A 84 2.88 0.98 2.99
C HIS A 84 2.14 2.26 3.42
N ASP A 85 2.25 2.62 4.68
CA ASP A 85 1.50 3.72 5.29
C ASP A 85 1.80 5.10 4.68
N PRO A 86 3.05 5.45 4.36
CA PRO A 86 3.35 6.71 3.71
C PRO A 86 2.66 6.91 2.37
N CYS A 87 2.31 5.83 1.64
CA CYS A 87 1.54 5.89 0.40
C CYS A 87 0.15 6.51 0.63
N VAL A 88 -0.50 6.23 1.78
CA VAL A 88 -1.82 6.78 2.10
C VAL A 88 -1.75 8.29 2.27
N ILE A 89 -0.75 8.77 3.00
CA ILE A 89 -0.53 10.22 3.19
C ILE A 89 -0.16 10.90 1.87
N ALA A 90 0.69 10.26 1.06
CA ALA A 90 1.05 10.79 -0.26
C ALA A 90 -0.17 10.87 -1.19
N TYR A 91 -1.08 9.90 -1.16
CA TYR A 91 -2.33 9.95 -1.90
C TYR A 91 -3.20 11.15 -1.50
N LEU A 92 -3.29 11.46 -0.21
CA LEU A 92 -4.04 12.63 0.26
C LEU A 92 -3.41 13.97 -0.17
N LEU A 93 -2.07 14.03 -0.22
CA LEU A 93 -1.34 15.24 -0.57
C LEU A 93 -1.21 15.47 -2.09
N SER A 94 -1.09 14.40 -2.84
CA SER A 94 -0.82 14.42 -4.29
C SER A 94 -1.47 13.20 -4.96
N PRO A 95 -2.80 13.19 -5.10
CA PRO A 95 -3.54 12.05 -5.65
C PRO A 95 -3.14 11.72 -7.10
N ASP A 96 -2.61 12.68 -7.85
CA ASP A 96 -2.16 12.50 -9.22
C ASP A 96 -0.97 11.53 -9.37
N LEU A 97 -0.27 11.24 -8.27
CA LEU A 97 0.77 10.20 -8.24
C LEU A 97 0.21 8.78 -8.32
N PHE A 98 -1.09 8.64 -8.17
CA PHE A 98 -1.78 7.35 -8.09
C PHE A 98 -2.88 7.25 -9.13
N SER A 99 -3.13 6.04 -9.63
CA SER A 99 -4.30 5.80 -10.47
C SER A 99 -5.02 4.51 -10.07
N GLY A 100 -6.32 4.48 -10.30
CA GLY A 100 -7.16 3.37 -9.87
C GLY A 100 -8.52 3.35 -10.55
N ARG A 101 -9.43 2.54 -10.02
CA ARG A 101 -10.78 2.38 -10.56
C ARG A 101 -11.80 2.26 -9.44
N HIS A 102 -13.02 2.72 -9.69
CA HIS A 102 -14.16 2.34 -8.86
C HIS A 102 -14.60 0.93 -9.22
N ILE A 103 -14.47 0.01 -8.26
CA ILE A 103 -14.78 -1.42 -8.41
C ILE A 103 -15.52 -1.95 -7.19
N ASN A 104 -16.09 -3.14 -7.32
CA ASN A 104 -16.59 -3.88 -6.17
C ASN A 104 -15.42 -4.53 -5.43
N VAL A 105 -15.44 -4.42 -4.11
CA VAL A 105 -14.49 -5.04 -3.18
C VAL A 105 -15.27 -5.75 -2.09
N GLU A 106 -14.99 -7.03 -1.91
CA GLU A 106 -15.57 -7.86 -0.86
C GLU A 106 -14.47 -8.44 0.01
N ILE A 107 -14.80 -8.77 1.25
CA ILE A 107 -13.92 -9.49 2.16
C ILE A 107 -14.41 -10.93 2.29
N GLU A 108 -13.51 -11.89 2.13
CA GLU A 108 -13.84 -13.30 2.33
C GLU A 108 -13.93 -13.61 3.82
N THR A 109 -15.12 -14.01 4.27
CA THR A 109 -15.41 -14.25 5.69
C THR A 109 -15.84 -15.68 6.00
N LYS A 110 -15.83 -16.59 5.01
CA LYS A 110 -16.39 -17.96 5.17
C LYS A 110 -15.41 -19.09 4.88
N SER A 111 -14.49 -18.88 3.94
CA SER A 111 -13.56 -19.92 3.51
C SER A 111 -12.39 -20.05 4.44
N GLU A 112 -12.13 -21.24 4.98
CA GLU A 112 -10.94 -21.50 5.81
C GLU A 112 -9.62 -21.18 5.10
N LEU A 113 -9.57 -21.36 3.78
CA LEU A 113 -8.35 -21.15 2.98
C LEU A 113 -8.09 -19.68 2.68
N THR A 114 -9.13 -18.88 2.50
CA THR A 114 -9.03 -17.49 2.02
C THR A 114 -9.65 -16.48 2.98
N LEU A 115 -9.87 -16.85 4.22
CA LEU A 115 -10.41 -15.99 5.27
C LEU A 115 -9.60 -14.68 5.39
N GLY A 116 -10.29 -13.54 5.34
CA GLY A 116 -9.67 -12.21 5.36
C GLY A 116 -9.07 -11.77 4.03
N MET A 117 -9.29 -12.52 2.94
CA MET A 117 -8.83 -12.10 1.62
C MET A 117 -9.67 -10.93 1.10
N THR A 118 -9.00 -9.90 0.60
CA THR A 118 -9.65 -8.80 -0.12
C THR A 118 -9.87 -9.21 -1.58
N VAL A 119 -11.14 -9.38 -1.96
CA VAL A 119 -11.55 -9.79 -3.30
C VAL A 119 -11.97 -8.55 -4.11
N ALA A 120 -11.09 -8.12 -5.01
CA ALA A 120 -11.29 -6.94 -5.84
C ALA A 120 -11.75 -7.34 -7.26
N ASP A 121 -12.93 -6.90 -7.67
CA ASP A 121 -13.46 -7.15 -9.03
C ASP A 121 -12.86 -6.17 -10.04
N TRP A 122 -11.55 -6.27 -10.25
CA TRP A 122 -10.78 -5.37 -11.12
C TRP A 122 -11.25 -5.39 -12.58
N TRP A 123 -11.75 -6.54 -13.03
CA TRP A 123 -12.16 -6.73 -14.42
C TRP A 123 -13.66 -6.61 -14.63
N LYS A 124 -14.42 -6.29 -13.57
CA LYS A 124 -15.89 -6.19 -13.62
C LYS A 124 -16.55 -7.46 -14.17
N VAL A 125 -16.09 -8.61 -13.66
CA VAL A 125 -16.65 -9.92 -14.04
C VAL A 125 -17.92 -10.26 -13.25
N THR A 126 -18.17 -9.56 -12.14
CA THR A 126 -19.41 -9.68 -11.37
C THR A 126 -20.35 -8.52 -11.71
N ASN A 127 -21.64 -8.72 -11.46
CA ASN A 127 -22.64 -7.64 -11.60
C ASN A 127 -22.82 -6.82 -10.31
N ARG A 128 -21.84 -6.89 -9.38
CA ARG A 128 -21.91 -6.16 -8.11
C ARG A 128 -21.59 -4.69 -8.33
N ALA A 129 -22.32 -3.81 -7.62
CA ALA A 129 -22.08 -2.39 -7.67
C ALA A 129 -20.70 -2.04 -7.09
N PRO A 130 -19.96 -1.08 -7.70
CA PRO A 130 -18.72 -0.57 -7.11
C PRO A 130 -18.96 0.05 -5.75
N ASN A 131 -18.13 -0.28 -4.77
CA ASN A 131 -18.20 0.24 -3.40
C ASN A 131 -16.91 0.91 -2.92
N ALA A 132 -15.81 0.82 -3.70
CA ALA A 132 -14.54 1.45 -3.34
C ALA A 132 -13.77 1.95 -4.56
N TYR A 133 -12.98 3.02 -4.37
CA TYR A 133 -11.93 3.39 -5.30
C TYR A 133 -10.67 2.58 -4.97
N PHE A 134 -10.31 1.67 -5.85
CA PHE A 134 -9.19 0.76 -5.66
C PHE A 134 -8.00 1.24 -6.49
N VAL A 135 -6.92 1.61 -5.83
CA VAL A 135 -5.69 2.09 -6.48
C VAL A 135 -4.96 0.91 -7.12
N GLY A 136 -4.52 1.08 -8.36
CA GLY A 136 -3.85 0.03 -9.15
C GLY A 136 -2.41 0.34 -9.50
N SER A 137 -2.02 1.62 -9.44
CA SER A 137 -0.65 2.04 -9.72
C SER A 137 -0.22 3.26 -8.93
N VAL A 138 1.08 3.44 -8.79
CA VAL A 138 1.75 4.58 -8.18
C VAL A 138 2.94 5.00 -9.05
N ASN A 139 3.13 6.31 -9.20
CA ASN A 139 4.39 6.87 -9.67
C ASN A 139 5.38 6.87 -8.50
N ALA A 140 6.19 5.82 -8.41
CA ALA A 140 7.11 5.64 -7.29
C ALA A 140 8.16 6.75 -7.20
N ASP A 141 8.70 7.23 -8.32
CA ASP A 141 9.71 8.30 -8.30
C ASP A 141 9.11 9.62 -7.83
N GLY A 142 7.90 9.97 -8.30
CA GLY A 142 7.16 11.12 -7.79
C GLY A 142 6.82 11.01 -6.31
N PHE A 143 6.44 9.82 -5.85
CA PHE A 143 6.19 9.54 -4.43
C PHE A 143 7.44 9.78 -3.57
N PHE A 144 8.59 9.22 -3.95
CA PHE A 144 9.83 9.40 -3.19
C PHE A 144 10.36 10.84 -3.26
N SER A 145 10.17 11.54 -4.38
CA SER A 145 10.48 12.97 -4.49
C SER A 145 9.65 13.80 -3.52
N LEU A 146 8.33 13.56 -3.47
CA LEU A 146 7.43 14.22 -2.52
C LEU A 146 7.85 13.94 -1.07
N LEU A 147 8.11 12.68 -0.74
CA LEU A 147 8.50 12.28 0.62
C LEU A 147 9.80 12.93 1.04
N THR A 148 10.83 12.91 0.20
CA THR A 148 12.13 13.54 0.47
C THR A 148 11.99 15.06 0.65
N GLU A 149 11.21 15.72 -0.21
CA GLU A 149 10.93 17.15 -0.10
C GLU A 149 10.25 17.49 1.24
N ARG A 150 9.29 16.68 1.68
CA ARG A 150 8.58 16.92 2.94
C ARG A 150 9.47 16.67 4.16
N LEU A 151 10.28 15.62 4.15
CA LEU A 151 11.25 15.34 5.21
C LEU A 151 12.33 16.42 5.33
N ALA A 152 12.73 17.03 4.21
CA ALA A 152 13.71 18.13 4.21
C ALA A 152 13.22 19.40 4.93
N ARG A 153 11.92 19.50 5.20
CA ARG A 153 11.32 20.69 5.89
C ARG A 153 11.20 20.49 7.39
N LEU A 154 11.56 19.33 7.90
CA LEU A 154 11.54 18.94 9.31
C LEU A 154 12.96 18.98 9.91
#